data_a8e8a26addb9bec22b49df84528804fa
#
_entry.id   a8e8a26addb9bec22b49df84528804fa
#
_cell.length_a   1.000
_cell.length_b   1.000
_cell.length_c   1.000
_cell.angle_alpha   90.00
_cell.angle_beta   90.00
_cell.angle_gamma   90.00
#
_symmetry.space_group_name_H-M   'P 1'
#
loop_
_entity.id
_entity.type
_entity.pdbx_description
1 polymer ?
#
loop_
_entity_poly.entity_id
_entity_poly.type
_entity_poly.pdbx_seq_one_letter_code
_entity_poly.pdbx_strand_id
1 'polypeptide(L)'
;MTNHKLKMWWETARPKTLPLALASIFTGSALAYWADKESFNLTVMLLCLLTTILLQVLSNFANDYGDHQKGSDTEERIGPLRGIQQGAISANELKWGLILMAVGAFFSGAFLIGIAYQSLTDLLAFAGLGILAIIAAITYTVGVKPYGYLGLGDLSVLLFFGLLGVGGTYYLQTHSIDSLITLPALGSGLLATAVLNINNLRDIEQDAKVGKNTLVVRIGPKKGRIYHCVLLSIAALCYVLFAVSTAFSPWHFLFLLAFPLLLKHALFVYRSKEPAVLRPMLAQMSMISLFINILFSLGLLIG
;
A
#
# COMPACT_ATOMS: atom_id res chain seq x y z
N MET A 1 18.71 -24.18 2.44
CA MET A 1 19.00 -22.75 2.26
C MET A 1 19.88 -22.29 3.40
N THR A 2 20.93 -21.50 3.13
CA THR A 2 21.74 -20.90 4.20
C THR A 2 20.94 -19.82 4.92
N ASN A 3 21.15 -19.59 6.24
CA ASN A 3 20.49 -18.54 7.01
C ASN A 3 20.60 -17.15 6.33
N HIS A 4 21.71 -16.92 5.60
CA HIS A 4 21.90 -15.68 4.84
C HIS A 4 20.89 -15.54 3.70
N LYS A 5 20.64 -16.60 2.93
CA LYS A 5 19.71 -16.58 1.78
C LYS A 5 18.26 -16.38 2.24
N LEU A 6 17.84 -16.99 3.36
CA LEU A 6 16.52 -16.75 3.95
C LEU A 6 16.34 -15.29 4.37
N LYS A 7 17.37 -14.70 4.99
CA LYS A 7 17.36 -13.28 5.35
C LYS A 7 17.20 -12.39 4.11
N MET A 8 17.89 -12.71 3.01
CA MET A 8 17.77 -11.93 1.76
C MET A 8 16.37 -12.01 1.15
N TRP A 9 15.73 -13.18 1.15
CA TRP A 9 14.34 -13.33 0.73
C TRP A 9 13.38 -12.50 1.59
N TRP A 10 13.57 -12.51 2.91
CA TRP A 10 12.79 -11.70 3.84
C TRP A 10 12.96 -10.19 3.57
N GLU A 11 14.18 -9.74 3.34
CA GLU A 11 14.47 -8.34 3.01
C GLU A 11 13.88 -7.94 1.64
N THR A 12 13.91 -8.84 0.66
CA THR A 12 13.30 -8.65 -0.68
C THR A 12 11.77 -8.58 -0.59
N ALA A 13 11.14 -9.34 0.29
CA ALA A 13 9.70 -9.25 0.58
C ALA A 13 9.29 -7.92 1.23
N ARG A 14 10.25 -7.15 1.75
CA ARG A 14 10.05 -5.81 2.35
C ARG A 14 9.00 -5.78 3.47
N PRO A 15 9.19 -6.50 4.59
CA PRO A 15 8.20 -6.54 5.68
C PRO A 15 7.83 -5.16 6.23
N LYS A 16 8.72 -4.16 6.06
CA LYS A 16 8.46 -2.77 6.46
C LYS A 16 7.35 -2.07 5.68
N THR A 17 6.90 -2.63 4.56
CA THR A 17 5.79 -2.10 3.75
C THR A 17 4.49 -2.90 3.93
N LEU A 18 4.54 -4.09 4.55
CA LEU A 18 3.34 -4.89 4.85
C LEU A 18 2.31 -4.16 5.74
N PRO A 19 2.72 -3.29 6.69
CA PRO A 19 1.76 -2.51 7.47
C PRO A 19 0.74 -1.74 6.62
N LEU A 20 1.11 -1.30 5.42
CA LEU A 20 0.18 -0.60 4.50
C LEU A 20 -0.92 -1.52 3.99
N ALA A 21 -0.55 -2.74 3.60
CA ALA A 21 -1.49 -3.76 3.14
C ALA A 21 -2.49 -4.14 4.25
N LEU A 22 -1.98 -4.32 5.49
CA LEU A 22 -2.81 -4.64 6.65
C LEU A 22 -3.76 -3.50 7.02
N ALA A 23 -3.29 -2.26 6.97
CA ALA A 23 -4.05 -1.06 7.31
C ALA A 23 -5.35 -0.97 6.52
N SER A 24 -5.29 -1.16 5.20
CA SER A 24 -6.46 -1.09 4.32
C SER A 24 -7.51 -2.14 4.67
N ILE A 25 -7.08 -3.38 4.92
CA ILE A 25 -8.00 -4.48 5.21
C ILE A 25 -8.63 -4.33 6.60
N PHE A 26 -7.86 -3.91 7.61
CA PHE A 26 -8.42 -3.62 8.94
C PHE A 26 -9.46 -2.52 8.87
N THR A 27 -9.19 -1.44 8.15
CA THR A 27 -10.15 -0.33 7.98
C THR A 27 -11.42 -0.78 7.27
N GLY A 28 -11.29 -1.49 6.13
CA GLY A 28 -12.47 -1.99 5.40
C GLY A 28 -13.31 -2.98 6.21
N SER A 29 -12.65 -3.87 6.96
CA SER A 29 -13.32 -4.85 7.82
C SER A 29 -14.00 -4.19 9.04
N ALA A 30 -13.37 -3.19 9.66
CA ALA A 30 -13.96 -2.46 10.77
C ALA A 30 -15.17 -1.63 10.33
N LEU A 31 -15.11 -1.00 9.16
CA LEU A 31 -16.24 -0.29 8.55
C LEU A 31 -17.40 -1.24 8.26
N ALA A 32 -17.13 -2.44 7.76
CA ALA A 32 -18.16 -3.45 7.53
C ALA A 32 -18.80 -3.90 8.85
N TYR A 33 -18.01 -4.19 9.86
CA TYR A 33 -18.53 -4.55 11.19
C TYR A 33 -19.34 -3.43 11.83
N TRP A 34 -18.91 -2.18 11.68
CA TRP A 34 -19.62 -1.00 12.18
C TRP A 34 -20.94 -0.79 11.48
N ALA A 35 -21.00 -0.98 10.15
CA ALA A 35 -22.21 -0.81 9.36
C ALA A 35 -23.22 -1.93 9.63
N ASP A 36 -22.76 -3.17 9.73
CA ASP A 36 -23.60 -4.34 10.01
C ASP A 36 -22.76 -5.47 10.65
N LYS A 37 -22.94 -5.67 11.94
CA LYS A 37 -22.23 -6.72 12.72
C LYS A 37 -22.51 -8.13 12.21
N GLU A 38 -23.71 -8.37 11.70
CA GLU A 38 -24.13 -9.70 11.26
C GLU A 38 -23.51 -10.10 9.91
N SER A 39 -23.24 -9.14 9.06
CA SER A 39 -22.56 -9.39 7.78
C SER A 39 -21.05 -9.59 7.91
N PHE A 40 -20.45 -9.27 9.06
CA PHE A 40 -19.01 -9.46 9.25
C PHE A 40 -18.61 -10.94 9.27
N ASN A 41 -17.70 -11.30 8.37
CA ASN A 41 -17.16 -12.66 8.25
C ASN A 41 -15.63 -12.64 8.43
N LEU A 42 -15.16 -13.25 9.52
CA LEU A 42 -13.73 -13.33 9.84
C LEU A 42 -12.93 -14.07 8.74
N THR A 43 -13.51 -15.09 8.11
CA THR A 43 -12.84 -15.83 7.02
C THR A 43 -12.60 -14.91 5.82
N VAL A 44 -13.57 -14.08 5.44
CA VAL A 44 -13.42 -13.08 4.38
C VAL A 44 -12.30 -12.10 4.74
N MET A 45 -12.28 -11.57 5.96
CA MET A 45 -11.21 -10.67 6.42
C MET A 45 -9.82 -11.33 6.32
N LEU A 46 -9.67 -12.57 6.81
CA LEU A 46 -8.40 -13.32 6.79
C LEU A 46 -7.94 -13.61 5.35
N LEU A 47 -8.86 -13.93 4.45
CA LEU A 47 -8.54 -14.13 3.04
C LEU A 47 -8.18 -12.81 2.33
N CYS A 48 -8.85 -11.69 2.66
CA CYS A 48 -8.45 -10.36 2.20
C CYS A 48 -7.02 -10.03 2.65
N LEU A 49 -6.68 -10.29 3.93
CA LEU A 49 -5.32 -10.09 4.46
C LEU A 49 -4.31 -10.97 3.70
N LEU A 50 -4.57 -12.27 3.55
CA LEU A 50 -3.68 -13.18 2.85
C LEU A 50 -3.46 -12.74 1.39
N THR A 51 -4.54 -12.47 0.66
CA THR A 51 -4.47 -12.06 -0.75
C THR A 51 -3.68 -10.75 -0.90
N THR A 52 -3.94 -9.78 -0.02
CA THR A 52 -3.26 -8.48 -0.07
C THR A 52 -1.78 -8.59 0.30
N ILE A 53 -1.41 -9.45 1.27
CA ILE A 53 0.00 -9.74 1.59
C ILE A 53 0.70 -10.36 0.38
N LEU A 54 0.09 -11.34 -0.27
CA LEU A 54 0.66 -12.00 -1.45
C LEU A 54 0.85 -11.00 -2.61
N LEU A 55 -0.13 -10.13 -2.88
CA LEU A 55 -0.04 -9.06 -3.88
C LEU A 55 1.06 -8.04 -3.53
N GLN A 56 1.21 -7.68 -2.25
CA GLN A 56 2.25 -6.76 -1.80
C GLN A 56 3.65 -7.37 -1.99
N VAL A 57 3.84 -8.64 -1.63
CA VAL A 57 5.11 -9.35 -1.83
C VAL A 57 5.38 -9.53 -3.33
N LEU A 58 4.36 -9.88 -4.12
CA LEU A 58 4.44 -9.93 -5.58
C LEU A 58 4.96 -8.61 -6.17
N SER A 59 4.38 -7.49 -5.77
CA SER A 59 4.80 -6.15 -6.22
C SER A 59 6.26 -5.86 -5.82
N ASN A 60 6.67 -6.24 -4.61
CA ASN A 60 8.05 -6.04 -4.15
C ASN A 60 9.05 -6.88 -4.96
N PHE A 61 8.71 -8.14 -5.27
CA PHE A 61 9.54 -9.02 -6.11
C PHE A 61 9.59 -8.52 -7.56
N ALA A 62 8.45 -8.07 -8.10
CA ALA A 62 8.37 -7.48 -9.43
C ALA A 62 9.21 -6.20 -9.53
N ASN A 63 9.22 -5.37 -8.49
CA ASN A 63 10.05 -4.17 -8.44
C ASN A 63 11.54 -4.51 -8.50
N ASP A 64 12.00 -5.47 -7.70
CA ASP A 64 13.41 -5.86 -7.68
C ASP A 64 13.82 -6.54 -9.01
N TYR A 65 12.95 -7.36 -9.59
CA TYR A 65 13.16 -8.00 -10.87
C TYR A 65 13.19 -7.00 -12.05
N GLY A 66 12.22 -6.08 -12.09
CA GLY A 66 12.11 -5.09 -13.16
C GLY A 66 13.24 -4.05 -13.12
N ASP A 67 13.59 -3.57 -11.91
CA ASP A 67 14.70 -2.64 -11.72
C ASP A 67 16.05 -3.29 -12.11
N HIS A 68 16.25 -4.58 -11.80
CA HIS A 68 17.42 -5.34 -12.23
C HIS A 68 17.48 -5.47 -13.77
N GLN A 69 16.37 -5.82 -14.43
CA GLN A 69 16.32 -5.94 -15.90
C GLN A 69 16.65 -4.61 -16.61
N LYS A 70 16.31 -3.48 -16.00
CA LYS A 70 16.54 -2.13 -16.54
C LYS A 70 17.89 -1.55 -16.14
N GLY A 71 18.68 -2.24 -15.30
CA GLY A 71 19.93 -1.71 -14.75
C GLY A 71 19.72 -0.49 -13.84
N SER A 72 18.52 -0.33 -13.28
CA SER A 72 18.17 0.82 -12.43
C SER A 72 18.73 0.69 -11.01
N ASP A 73 19.14 -0.51 -10.59
CA ASP A 73 19.74 -0.76 -9.29
C ASP A 73 21.27 -0.58 -9.37
N THR A 74 21.74 0.65 -9.19
CA THR A 74 23.17 1.01 -9.17
C THR A 74 23.75 0.97 -7.75
N GLU A 75 25.09 1.01 -7.61
CA GLU A 75 25.77 1.09 -6.30
C GLU A 75 25.49 2.41 -5.56
N GLU A 76 25.11 3.47 -6.29
CA GLU A 76 24.77 4.79 -5.73
C GLU A 76 23.40 4.84 -5.00
N ARG A 77 22.70 3.71 -4.95
CA ARG A 77 21.38 3.62 -4.34
C ARG A 77 21.40 3.96 -2.85
N ILE A 78 20.60 4.93 -2.41
CA ILE A 78 20.43 5.31 -0.99
C ILE A 78 19.66 4.24 -0.20
N GLY A 79 18.76 3.50 -0.86
CA GLY A 79 17.99 2.40 -0.28
C GLY A 79 18.87 1.18 0.11
N PRO A 80 18.33 0.17 0.83
CA PRO A 80 19.05 -1.06 1.11
C PRO A 80 19.39 -1.79 -0.18
N LEU A 81 20.58 -2.41 -0.24
CA LEU A 81 20.98 -3.24 -1.36
C LEU A 81 20.02 -4.41 -1.53
N ARG A 82 19.63 -4.70 -2.76
CA ARG A 82 18.73 -5.79 -3.12
C ARG A 82 19.39 -7.15 -3.01
N GLY A 83 18.64 -8.20 -2.68
CA GLY A 83 19.15 -9.56 -2.67
C GLY A 83 19.77 -9.99 -4.00
N ILE A 84 19.22 -9.49 -5.12
CA ILE A 84 19.77 -9.74 -6.46
C ILE A 84 21.05 -8.95 -6.71
N GLN A 85 21.19 -7.70 -6.24
CA GLN A 85 22.42 -6.91 -6.35
C GLN A 85 23.58 -7.52 -5.56
N GLN A 86 23.28 -8.15 -4.42
CA GLN A 86 24.27 -8.83 -3.58
C GLN A 86 24.64 -10.23 -4.10
N GLY A 87 24.03 -10.69 -5.20
CA GLY A 87 24.24 -12.04 -5.73
C GLY A 87 23.69 -13.17 -4.84
N ALA A 88 22.95 -12.83 -3.77
CA ALA A 88 22.37 -13.80 -2.85
C ALA A 88 21.11 -14.49 -3.41
N ILE A 89 20.41 -13.82 -4.32
CA ILE A 89 19.25 -14.33 -5.07
C ILE A 89 19.54 -14.11 -6.55
N SER A 90 19.49 -15.16 -7.35
CA SER A 90 19.63 -15.03 -8.81
C SER A 90 18.35 -14.47 -9.45
N ALA A 91 18.49 -13.89 -10.65
CA ALA A 91 17.35 -13.39 -11.42
C ALA A 91 16.31 -14.49 -11.70
N ASN A 92 16.78 -15.72 -11.95
CA ASN A 92 15.88 -16.85 -12.18
C ASN A 92 15.12 -17.27 -10.90
N GLU A 93 15.79 -17.28 -9.76
CA GLU A 93 15.12 -17.56 -8.47
C GLU A 93 14.09 -16.50 -8.15
N LEU A 94 14.40 -15.21 -8.37
CA LEU A 94 13.46 -14.11 -8.13
C LEU A 94 12.26 -14.20 -9.07
N LYS A 95 12.46 -14.58 -10.35
CA LYS A 95 11.38 -14.85 -11.30
C LYS A 95 10.46 -15.98 -10.81
N TRP A 96 11.00 -17.07 -10.29
CA TRP A 96 10.17 -18.15 -9.71
C TRP A 96 9.44 -17.72 -8.45
N GLY A 97 10.09 -16.91 -7.59
CA GLY A 97 9.44 -16.28 -6.44
C GLY A 97 8.25 -15.39 -6.84
N LEU A 98 8.42 -14.59 -7.90
CA LEU A 98 7.35 -13.76 -8.47
C LEU A 98 6.18 -14.62 -8.98
N ILE A 99 6.46 -15.69 -9.74
CA ILE A 99 5.43 -16.62 -10.24
C ILE A 99 4.69 -17.26 -9.06
N LEU A 100 5.41 -17.71 -8.04
CA LEU A 100 4.81 -18.33 -6.84
C LEU A 100 3.86 -17.36 -6.13
N MET A 101 4.25 -16.10 -5.96
CA MET A 101 3.39 -15.08 -5.34
C MET A 101 2.17 -14.76 -6.21
N ALA A 102 2.32 -14.69 -7.53
CA ALA A 102 1.21 -14.45 -8.46
C ALA A 102 0.20 -15.60 -8.43
N VAL A 103 0.68 -16.84 -8.45
CA VAL A 103 -0.16 -18.07 -8.34
C VAL A 103 -0.85 -18.11 -6.98
N GLY A 104 -0.12 -17.84 -5.89
CA GLY A 104 -0.68 -17.77 -4.55
C GLY A 104 -1.77 -16.71 -4.42
N ALA A 105 -1.52 -15.49 -4.95
CA ALA A 105 -2.50 -14.41 -4.95
C ALA A 105 -3.75 -14.76 -5.79
N PHE A 106 -3.56 -15.42 -6.93
CA PHE A 106 -4.67 -15.87 -7.77
C PHE A 106 -5.56 -16.88 -7.03
N PHE A 107 -4.99 -17.93 -6.44
CA PHE A 107 -5.79 -18.96 -5.75
C PHE A 107 -6.41 -18.41 -4.45
N SER A 108 -5.68 -17.60 -3.68
CA SER A 108 -6.24 -16.96 -2.50
C SER A 108 -7.38 -16.00 -2.86
N GLY A 109 -7.23 -15.19 -3.92
CA GLY A 109 -8.28 -14.31 -4.42
C GLY A 109 -9.47 -15.08 -4.98
N ALA A 110 -9.25 -16.15 -5.75
CA ALA A 110 -10.32 -17.00 -6.27
C ALA A 110 -11.13 -17.67 -5.13
N PHE A 111 -10.45 -18.13 -4.09
CA PHE A 111 -11.11 -18.72 -2.91
C PHE A 111 -11.89 -17.65 -2.12
N LEU A 112 -11.30 -16.44 -1.93
CA LEU A 112 -11.98 -15.30 -1.33
C LEU A 112 -13.28 -14.97 -2.06
N ILE A 113 -13.19 -14.81 -3.39
CA ILE A 113 -14.35 -14.48 -4.22
C ILE A 113 -15.38 -15.61 -4.16
N GLY A 114 -14.94 -16.88 -4.20
CA GLY A 114 -15.82 -18.05 -4.12
C GLY A 114 -16.61 -18.14 -2.81
N ILE A 115 -16.08 -17.60 -1.70
CA ILE A 115 -16.80 -17.53 -0.41
C ILE A 115 -17.71 -16.28 -0.35
N ALA A 116 -17.26 -15.15 -0.89
CA ALA A 116 -17.89 -13.86 -0.67
C ALA A 116 -18.86 -13.40 -1.77
N TYR A 117 -18.90 -14.05 -2.96
CA TYR A 117 -19.81 -13.60 -4.03
C TYR A 117 -21.29 -13.92 -3.70
N GLN A 118 -22.20 -13.05 -4.12
CA GLN A 118 -23.64 -13.25 -4.04
C GLN A 118 -24.32 -13.26 -5.42
N SER A 119 -23.66 -12.74 -6.44
CA SER A 119 -24.17 -12.66 -7.80
C SER A 119 -23.11 -12.98 -8.85
N LEU A 120 -23.54 -13.32 -10.06
CA LEU A 120 -22.61 -13.49 -11.18
C LEU A 120 -21.86 -12.17 -11.48
N THR A 121 -22.50 -11.03 -11.26
CA THR A 121 -21.88 -9.70 -11.43
C THR A 121 -20.74 -9.52 -10.43
N ASP A 122 -20.93 -9.88 -9.16
CA ASP A 122 -19.87 -9.80 -8.14
C ASP A 122 -18.70 -10.70 -8.51
N LEU A 123 -19.01 -11.95 -8.89
CA LEU A 123 -18.00 -12.93 -9.30
C LEU A 123 -17.14 -12.38 -10.44
N LEU A 124 -17.75 -11.87 -11.49
CA LEU A 124 -17.03 -11.36 -12.67
C LEU A 124 -16.29 -10.06 -12.35
N ALA A 125 -16.89 -9.15 -11.59
CA ALA A 125 -16.26 -7.88 -11.21
C ALA A 125 -15.01 -8.12 -10.35
N PHE A 126 -15.11 -8.91 -9.29
CA PHE A 126 -13.97 -9.19 -8.41
C PHE A 126 -12.92 -10.11 -9.04
N ALA A 127 -13.31 -11.04 -9.90
CA ALA A 127 -12.36 -11.82 -10.69
C ALA A 127 -11.56 -10.89 -11.63
N GLY A 128 -12.23 -9.97 -12.32
CA GLY A 128 -11.58 -8.94 -13.15
C GLY A 128 -10.64 -8.04 -12.34
N LEU A 129 -11.09 -7.54 -11.18
CA LEU A 129 -10.29 -6.71 -10.29
C LEU A 129 -9.07 -7.46 -9.72
N GLY A 130 -9.24 -8.74 -9.35
CA GLY A 130 -8.14 -9.58 -8.87
C GLY A 130 -7.07 -9.83 -9.94
N ILE A 131 -7.48 -10.15 -11.17
CA ILE A 131 -6.57 -10.29 -12.31
C ILE A 131 -5.87 -8.96 -12.60
N LEU A 132 -6.61 -7.85 -12.61
CA LEU A 132 -6.05 -6.51 -12.81
C LEU A 132 -5.03 -6.15 -11.73
N ALA A 133 -5.28 -6.51 -10.46
CA ALA A 133 -4.35 -6.28 -9.36
C ALA A 133 -3.03 -7.05 -9.53
N ILE A 134 -3.09 -8.32 -9.97
CA ILE A 134 -1.89 -9.12 -10.28
C ILE A 134 -1.11 -8.49 -11.45
N ILE A 135 -1.80 -8.13 -12.54
CA ILE A 135 -1.19 -7.48 -13.70
C ILE A 135 -0.56 -6.14 -13.28
N ALA A 136 -1.27 -5.33 -12.50
CA ALA A 136 -0.78 -4.04 -12.04
C ALA A 136 0.45 -4.18 -11.13
N ALA A 137 0.46 -5.15 -10.22
CA ALA A 137 1.61 -5.42 -9.35
C ALA A 137 2.88 -5.76 -10.15
N ILE A 138 2.75 -6.50 -11.26
CA ILE A 138 3.85 -6.88 -12.12
C ILE A 138 4.27 -5.71 -13.03
N THR A 139 3.32 -5.11 -13.73
CA THR A 139 3.59 -4.11 -14.78
C THR A 139 3.96 -2.73 -14.21
N TYR A 140 3.94 -2.59 -12.87
CA TYR A 140 4.45 -1.40 -12.18
C TYR A 140 5.92 -1.13 -12.55
N THR A 141 6.76 -2.18 -12.62
CA THR A 141 8.19 -2.08 -12.95
C THR A 141 8.64 -3.02 -14.07
N VAL A 142 7.93 -4.12 -14.32
CA VAL A 142 8.27 -5.10 -15.35
C VAL A 142 7.60 -4.74 -16.68
N GLY A 143 8.33 -4.93 -17.79
CA GLY A 143 7.83 -4.69 -19.14
C GLY A 143 8.53 -3.55 -19.88
N VAL A 144 8.10 -3.28 -21.11
CA VAL A 144 8.73 -2.29 -21.99
C VAL A 144 8.50 -0.86 -21.49
N LYS A 145 7.27 -0.55 -21.07
CA LYS A 145 6.86 0.77 -20.54
C LYS A 145 6.13 0.59 -19.21
N PRO A 146 6.86 0.26 -18.10
CA PRO A 146 6.20 0.06 -16.82
C PRO A 146 5.59 1.37 -16.32
N TYR A 147 4.37 1.30 -15.82
CA TYR A 147 3.60 2.51 -15.51
C TYR A 147 4.15 3.27 -14.27
N GLY A 148 4.89 2.61 -13.38
CA GLY A 148 5.62 3.26 -12.30
C GLY A 148 6.70 4.22 -12.80
N TYR A 149 7.30 3.93 -13.96
CA TYR A 149 8.25 4.81 -14.64
C TYR A 149 7.57 5.98 -15.36
N LEU A 150 6.24 5.90 -15.55
CA LEU A 150 5.43 6.95 -16.18
C LEU A 150 4.79 7.89 -15.15
N GLY A 151 5.14 7.79 -13.87
CA GLY A 151 4.61 8.64 -12.81
C GLY A 151 3.17 8.33 -12.40
N LEU A 152 2.65 7.16 -12.73
CA LEU A 152 1.29 6.71 -12.37
C LEU A 152 1.26 5.95 -11.03
N GLY A 153 2.39 5.87 -10.32
CA GLY A 153 2.51 5.14 -9.07
C GLY A 153 1.59 5.67 -7.97
N ASP A 154 1.52 7.00 -7.81
CA ASP A 154 0.70 7.63 -6.78
C ASP A 154 -0.80 7.30 -6.97
N LEU A 155 -1.30 7.39 -8.22
CA LEU A 155 -2.66 7.02 -8.55
C LEU A 155 -2.90 5.52 -8.28
N SER A 156 -1.97 4.66 -8.70
CA SER A 156 -2.08 3.22 -8.49
C SER A 156 -2.17 2.88 -7.00
N VAL A 157 -1.30 3.44 -6.15
CA VAL A 157 -1.33 3.20 -4.71
C VAL A 157 -2.64 3.69 -4.10
N LEU A 158 -3.12 4.87 -4.48
CA LEU A 158 -4.41 5.39 -4.02
C LEU A 158 -5.56 4.44 -4.37
N LEU A 159 -5.61 3.92 -5.60
CA LEU A 159 -6.65 3.02 -6.07
C LEU A 159 -6.58 1.66 -5.35
N PHE A 160 -5.41 1.03 -5.31
CA PHE A 160 -5.28 -0.33 -4.77
C PHE A 160 -5.29 -0.40 -3.24
N PHE A 161 -4.69 0.56 -2.53
CA PHE A 161 -4.68 0.57 -1.05
C PHE A 161 -5.86 1.33 -0.46
N GLY A 162 -6.40 2.31 -1.18
CA GLY A 162 -7.58 3.06 -0.76
C GLY A 162 -8.86 2.38 -1.25
N LEU A 163 -9.24 2.68 -2.49
CA LEU A 163 -10.57 2.31 -2.99
C LEU A 163 -10.78 0.79 -3.05
N LEU A 164 -9.82 0.03 -3.58
CA LEU A 164 -9.95 -1.42 -3.66
C LEU A 164 -9.67 -2.09 -2.32
N GLY A 165 -8.61 -1.69 -1.62
CA GLY A 165 -8.22 -2.29 -0.35
C GLY A 165 -9.28 -2.09 0.73
N VAL A 166 -9.71 -0.85 0.96
CA VAL A 166 -10.74 -0.52 1.97
C VAL A 166 -12.13 -0.78 1.43
N GLY A 167 -12.50 -0.16 0.29
CA GLY A 167 -13.85 -0.24 -0.28
C GLY A 167 -14.19 -1.64 -0.77
N GLY A 168 -13.24 -2.33 -1.42
CA GLY A 168 -13.40 -3.71 -1.86
C GLY A 168 -13.59 -4.67 -0.69
N THR A 169 -12.80 -4.52 0.40
CA THR A 169 -12.97 -5.34 1.61
C THR A 169 -14.33 -5.07 2.27
N TYR A 170 -14.74 -3.81 2.38
CA TYR A 170 -16.07 -3.45 2.87
C TYR A 170 -17.18 -4.12 2.04
N TYR A 171 -17.10 -4.00 0.71
CA TYR A 171 -18.10 -4.59 -0.18
C TYR A 171 -18.17 -6.12 -0.08
N LEU A 172 -17.02 -6.81 -0.02
CA LEU A 172 -16.97 -8.28 0.12
C LEU A 172 -17.57 -8.78 1.44
N GLN A 173 -17.72 -7.92 2.43
CA GLN A 173 -18.39 -8.21 3.71
C GLN A 173 -19.89 -7.91 3.66
N THR A 174 -20.25 -6.71 3.15
CA THR A 174 -21.61 -6.15 3.28
C THR A 174 -22.46 -6.27 2.02
N HIS A 175 -21.85 -6.52 0.88
CA HIS A 175 -22.45 -6.52 -0.47
C HIS A 175 -23.21 -5.23 -0.80
N SER A 176 -22.83 -4.13 -0.14
CA SER A 176 -23.42 -2.80 -0.31
C SER A 176 -22.33 -1.76 -0.61
N ILE A 177 -22.74 -0.68 -1.26
CA ILE A 177 -21.87 0.49 -1.51
C ILE A 177 -22.47 1.65 -0.72
N ASP A 178 -21.70 2.15 0.25
CA ASP A 178 -22.01 3.39 0.95
C ASP A 178 -21.01 4.47 0.54
N SER A 179 -21.51 5.59 0.05
CA SER A 179 -20.67 6.71 -0.39
C SER A 179 -19.79 7.29 0.72
N LEU A 180 -20.23 7.19 1.97
CA LEU A 180 -19.49 7.68 3.13
C LEU A 180 -18.17 6.92 3.35
N ILE A 181 -18.15 5.62 3.00
CA ILE A 181 -16.95 4.77 3.08
C ILE A 181 -15.81 5.28 2.17
N THR A 182 -16.13 6.05 1.14
CA THR A 182 -15.12 6.67 0.26
C THR A 182 -14.17 7.57 1.04
N LEU A 183 -14.62 8.22 2.11
CA LEU A 183 -13.75 9.09 2.93
C LEU A 183 -12.61 8.31 3.61
N PRO A 184 -12.86 7.28 4.45
CA PRO A 184 -11.76 6.51 5.04
C PRO A 184 -10.97 5.70 4.00
N ALA A 185 -11.59 5.29 2.88
CA ALA A 185 -10.88 4.66 1.78
C ALA A 185 -9.85 5.61 1.15
N LEU A 186 -10.23 6.85 0.84
CA LEU A 186 -9.31 7.89 0.38
C LEU A 186 -8.25 8.20 1.46
N GLY A 187 -8.64 8.34 2.72
CA GLY A 187 -7.73 8.61 3.83
C GLY A 187 -6.61 7.56 3.92
N SER A 188 -6.98 6.28 3.94
CA SER A 188 -6.02 5.16 3.97
C SER A 188 -5.14 5.12 2.72
N GLY A 189 -5.72 5.30 1.54
CA GLY A 189 -5.00 5.33 0.27
C GLY A 189 -4.00 6.49 0.19
N LEU A 190 -4.35 7.69 0.68
CA LEU A 190 -3.47 8.85 0.72
C LEU A 190 -2.29 8.64 1.69
N LEU A 191 -2.52 8.01 2.86
CA LEU A 191 -1.43 7.63 3.77
C LEU A 191 -0.47 6.63 3.10
N ALA A 192 -0.99 5.66 2.34
CA ALA A 192 -0.15 4.74 1.57
C ALA A 192 0.62 5.47 0.44
N THR A 193 -0.02 6.40 -0.25
CA THR A 193 0.62 7.26 -1.26
C THR A 193 1.73 8.11 -0.66
N ALA A 194 1.56 8.59 0.58
CA ALA A 194 2.61 9.34 1.29
C ALA A 194 3.85 8.47 1.56
N VAL A 195 3.72 7.17 1.80
CA VAL A 195 4.87 6.26 1.90
C VAL A 195 5.59 6.13 0.56
N LEU A 196 4.85 5.99 -0.55
CA LEU A 196 5.45 5.99 -1.89
C LEU A 196 6.16 7.32 -2.18
N ASN A 197 5.56 8.45 -1.79
CA ASN A 197 6.16 9.76 -1.97
C ASN A 197 7.52 9.88 -1.25
N ILE A 198 7.66 9.35 -0.02
CA ILE A 198 8.96 9.30 0.68
C ILE A 198 9.97 8.45 -0.09
N ASN A 199 9.55 7.30 -0.62
CA ASN A 199 10.42 6.48 -1.44
C ASN A 199 10.93 7.25 -2.65
N ASN A 200 10.04 7.94 -3.37
CA ASN A 200 10.37 8.73 -4.55
C ASN A 200 11.23 9.97 -4.21
N LEU A 201 10.98 10.64 -3.06
CA LEU A 201 11.82 11.75 -2.58
C LEU A 201 13.23 11.31 -2.22
N ARG A 202 13.38 10.12 -1.62
CA ARG A 202 14.68 9.55 -1.27
C ARG A 202 15.49 9.20 -2.51
N ASP A 203 14.82 8.63 -3.50
CA ASP A 203 15.49 8.05 -4.68
C ASP A 203 15.46 9.01 -5.90
N ILE A 204 15.05 10.29 -5.72
CA ILE A 204 14.77 11.25 -6.79
C ILE A 204 15.91 11.42 -7.81
N GLU A 205 17.15 11.50 -7.34
CA GLU A 205 18.32 11.70 -8.21
C GLU A 205 18.61 10.45 -9.03
N GLN A 206 18.51 9.28 -8.40
CA GLN A 206 18.71 8.00 -9.08
C GLN A 206 17.56 7.72 -10.06
N ASP A 207 16.32 7.92 -9.66
CA ASP A 207 15.15 7.74 -10.52
C ASP A 207 15.27 8.60 -11.79
N ALA A 208 15.70 9.86 -11.66
CA ALA A 208 15.94 10.74 -12.80
C ALA A 208 17.05 10.23 -13.73
N LYS A 209 18.20 9.76 -13.19
CA LYS A 209 19.32 9.22 -13.97
C LYS A 209 18.93 8.00 -14.81
N VAL A 210 18.06 7.12 -14.27
CA VAL A 210 17.64 5.88 -14.97
C VAL A 210 16.35 6.05 -15.77
N GLY A 211 15.87 7.28 -15.95
CA GLY A 211 14.68 7.58 -16.74
C GLY A 211 13.35 7.19 -16.07
N LYS A 212 13.36 6.95 -14.76
CA LYS A 212 12.13 6.70 -13.97
C LYS A 212 11.48 8.02 -13.60
N ASN A 213 10.50 8.42 -14.40
CA ASN A 213 9.91 9.74 -14.38
C ASN A 213 8.72 9.81 -13.40
N THR A 214 9.01 9.58 -12.10
CA THR A 214 8.00 9.63 -11.02
C THR A 214 7.40 11.04 -10.87
N LEU A 215 6.27 11.15 -10.16
CA LEU A 215 5.66 12.46 -9.90
C LEU A 215 6.67 13.42 -9.25
N VAL A 216 7.46 12.93 -8.27
CA VAL A 216 8.46 13.74 -7.56
C VAL A 216 9.59 14.20 -8.47
N VAL A 217 10.04 13.35 -9.40
CA VAL A 217 11.04 13.74 -10.43
C VAL A 217 10.51 14.89 -11.29
N ARG A 218 9.22 14.85 -11.67
CA ARG A 218 8.58 15.89 -12.50
C ARG A 218 8.41 17.24 -11.80
N ILE A 219 7.97 17.19 -10.54
CA ILE A 219 7.66 18.45 -9.79
C ILE A 219 8.85 18.99 -9.00
N GLY A 220 9.90 18.18 -8.84
CA GLY A 220 11.10 18.49 -8.09
C GLY A 220 10.98 18.32 -6.58
N PRO A 221 12.13 18.26 -5.86
CA PRO A 221 12.16 17.86 -4.45
C PRO A 221 11.44 18.84 -3.52
N LYS A 222 11.43 20.13 -3.80
CA LYS A 222 10.73 21.13 -2.98
C LYS A 222 9.22 20.93 -3.03
N LYS A 223 8.65 20.81 -4.25
CA LYS A 223 7.21 20.58 -4.43
C LYS A 223 6.82 19.18 -3.96
N GLY A 224 7.69 18.16 -4.12
CA GLY A 224 7.47 16.82 -3.62
C GLY A 224 7.30 16.75 -2.09
N ARG A 225 8.05 17.57 -1.33
CA ARG A 225 7.87 17.72 0.14
C ARG A 225 6.57 18.43 0.52
N ILE A 226 6.17 19.45 -0.23
CA ILE A 226 4.87 20.12 -0.06
C ILE A 226 3.74 19.12 -0.35
N TYR A 227 3.86 18.38 -1.46
CA TYR A 227 2.92 17.32 -1.84
C TYR A 227 2.74 16.28 -0.73
N HIS A 228 3.85 15.88 -0.08
CA HIS A 228 3.78 14.99 1.09
C HIS A 228 2.88 15.55 2.19
N CYS A 229 3.07 16.80 2.57
CA CYS A 229 2.23 17.47 3.58
C CYS A 229 0.76 17.55 3.14
N VAL A 230 0.50 17.82 1.87
CA VAL A 230 -0.86 17.87 1.30
C VAL A 230 -1.54 16.51 1.38
N LEU A 231 -0.84 15.41 1.02
CA LEU A 231 -1.35 14.04 1.16
C LEU A 231 -1.79 13.74 2.60
N LEU A 232 -0.94 14.07 3.58
CA LEU A 232 -1.23 13.82 4.99
C LEU A 232 -2.39 14.70 5.51
N SER A 233 -2.46 15.96 5.08
CA SER A 233 -3.54 16.87 5.49
C SER A 233 -4.89 16.43 4.92
N ILE A 234 -4.94 16.02 3.65
CA ILE A 234 -6.19 15.53 3.04
C ILE A 234 -6.59 14.19 3.66
N ALA A 235 -5.63 13.28 3.92
CA ALA A 235 -5.92 12.02 4.61
C ALA A 235 -6.54 12.27 5.99
N ALA A 236 -5.94 13.17 6.79
CA ALA A 236 -6.47 13.55 8.09
C ALA A 236 -7.87 14.14 8.00
N LEU A 237 -8.11 15.02 7.03
CA LEU A 237 -9.42 15.61 6.76
C LEU A 237 -10.46 14.55 6.40
N CYS A 238 -10.13 13.56 5.59
CA CYS A 238 -11.04 12.47 5.23
C CYS A 238 -11.53 11.70 6.47
N TYR A 239 -10.64 11.33 7.40
CA TYR A 239 -11.04 10.66 8.63
C TYR A 239 -11.88 11.54 9.54
N VAL A 240 -11.54 12.84 9.67
CA VAL A 240 -12.32 13.80 10.46
C VAL A 240 -13.70 13.98 9.87
N LEU A 241 -13.82 14.17 8.56
CA LEU A 241 -15.12 14.32 7.89
C LEU A 241 -15.99 13.08 8.07
N PHE A 242 -15.41 11.88 7.96
CA PHE A 242 -16.15 10.64 8.25
C PHE A 242 -16.66 10.64 9.69
N ALA A 243 -15.81 10.89 10.68
CA ALA A 243 -16.17 10.86 12.09
C ALA A 243 -17.25 11.91 12.46
N VAL A 244 -17.25 13.06 11.79
CA VAL A 244 -18.28 14.10 11.98
C VAL A 244 -19.59 13.76 11.27
N SER A 245 -19.51 13.04 10.13
CA SER A 245 -20.69 12.68 9.32
C SER A 245 -21.45 11.46 9.85
N THR A 246 -20.84 10.68 10.76
CA THR A 246 -21.48 9.53 11.41
C THR A 246 -22.21 9.96 12.68
N ALA A 247 -23.13 9.12 13.20
CA ALA A 247 -23.74 9.36 14.52
C ALA A 247 -22.64 9.61 15.55
N PHE A 248 -22.76 10.72 16.30
CA PHE A 248 -21.70 11.19 17.18
C PHE A 248 -21.33 10.14 18.22
N SER A 249 -20.07 9.66 18.13
CA SER A 249 -19.41 8.93 19.21
C SER A 249 -18.01 9.50 19.41
N PRO A 250 -17.59 9.83 20.63
CA PRO A 250 -16.23 10.33 20.88
C PRO A 250 -15.17 9.31 20.48
N TRP A 251 -15.48 8.03 20.45
CA TRP A 251 -14.58 6.95 20.05
C TRP A 251 -14.19 7.02 18.57
N HIS A 252 -15.09 7.53 17.70
CA HIS A 252 -14.79 7.72 16.28
C HIS A 252 -13.61 8.67 16.03
N PHE A 253 -13.19 9.45 17.03
CA PHE A 253 -12.06 10.35 17.00
C PHE A 253 -10.77 9.77 17.60
N LEU A 254 -10.76 8.48 17.98
CA LEU A 254 -9.58 7.84 18.61
C LEU A 254 -8.31 7.95 17.77
N PHE A 255 -8.42 7.96 16.44
CA PHE A 255 -7.31 8.14 15.51
C PHE A 255 -6.57 9.49 15.68
N LEU A 256 -7.20 10.51 16.26
CA LEU A 256 -6.54 11.79 16.54
C LEU A 256 -5.35 11.66 17.49
N LEU A 257 -5.29 10.61 18.31
CA LEU A 257 -4.14 10.31 19.17
C LEU A 257 -2.84 10.10 18.38
N ALA A 258 -2.95 9.72 17.09
CA ALA A 258 -1.78 9.58 16.21
C ALA A 258 -1.36 10.90 15.53
N PHE A 259 -2.16 11.95 15.58
CA PHE A 259 -1.88 13.21 14.87
C PHE A 259 -0.60 13.93 15.32
N PRO A 260 -0.20 13.93 16.60
CA PRO A 260 1.09 14.49 16.99
C PRO A 260 2.27 13.80 16.29
N LEU A 261 2.19 12.46 16.10
CA LEU A 261 3.21 11.69 15.37
C LEU A 261 3.19 12.05 13.88
N LEU A 262 2.00 12.14 13.29
CA LEU A 262 1.81 12.51 11.89
C LEU A 262 2.36 13.91 11.60
N LEU A 263 2.07 14.89 12.47
CA LEU A 263 2.56 16.25 12.35
C LEU A 263 4.09 16.32 12.48
N LYS A 264 4.66 15.65 13.48
CA LYS A 264 6.13 15.56 13.67
C LYS A 264 6.80 14.99 12.43
N HIS A 265 6.23 13.93 11.86
CA HIS A 265 6.71 13.30 10.63
C HIS A 265 6.64 14.26 9.44
N ALA A 266 5.48 14.90 9.22
CA ALA A 266 5.27 15.86 8.14
C ALA A 266 6.29 17.02 8.20
N LEU A 267 6.48 17.62 9.38
CA LEU A 267 7.44 18.71 9.60
C LEU A 267 8.88 18.25 9.36
N PHE A 268 9.23 17.02 9.76
CA PHE A 268 10.55 16.47 9.49
C PHE A 268 10.80 16.35 7.99
N VAL A 269 9.89 15.71 7.24
CA VAL A 269 10.00 15.54 5.79
C VAL A 269 10.04 16.88 5.07
N TYR A 270 9.21 17.86 5.49
CA TYR A 270 9.18 19.19 4.90
C TYR A 270 10.52 19.94 5.06
N ARG A 271 11.15 19.84 6.23
CA ARG A 271 12.42 20.53 6.56
C ARG A 271 13.65 19.81 5.99
N SER A 272 13.56 18.51 5.73
CA SER A 272 14.68 17.70 5.27
C SER A 272 15.02 18.03 3.81
N LYS A 273 16.26 18.50 3.57
CA LYS A 273 16.75 18.81 2.22
C LYS A 273 17.52 17.65 1.59
N GLU A 274 18.20 16.85 2.40
CA GLU A 274 19.04 15.74 1.95
C GLU A 274 18.22 14.44 1.80
N PRO A 275 18.24 13.79 0.63
CA PRO A 275 17.50 12.55 0.38
C PRO A 275 17.83 11.41 1.37
N ALA A 276 19.11 11.28 1.78
CA ALA A 276 19.57 10.19 2.64
C ALA A 276 18.89 10.15 4.02
N VAL A 277 18.53 11.33 4.57
CA VAL A 277 17.85 11.40 5.89
C VAL A 277 16.41 10.87 5.85
N LEU A 278 15.83 10.70 4.65
CA LEU A 278 14.50 10.14 4.46
C LEU A 278 14.48 8.60 4.54
N ARG A 279 15.64 7.93 4.58
CA ARG A 279 15.74 6.46 4.63
C ARG A 279 14.90 5.83 5.77
N PRO A 280 14.97 6.28 7.04
CA PRO A 280 14.15 5.75 8.11
C PRO A 280 12.68 6.18 8.02
N MET A 281 12.38 7.28 7.34
CA MET A 281 11.04 7.88 7.29
C MET A 281 10.03 7.00 6.54
N LEU A 282 10.46 6.16 5.61
CA LEU A 282 9.59 5.22 4.91
C LEU A 282 8.94 4.23 5.89
N ALA A 283 9.75 3.56 6.72
CA ALA A 283 9.24 2.64 7.73
C ALA A 283 8.40 3.36 8.78
N GLN A 284 8.83 4.56 9.21
CA GLN A 284 8.09 5.37 10.16
C GLN A 284 6.70 5.73 9.63
N MET A 285 6.60 6.22 8.38
CA MET A 285 5.30 6.57 7.78
C MET A 285 4.40 5.35 7.60
N SER A 286 4.97 4.21 7.21
CA SER A 286 4.23 2.96 7.11
C SER A 286 3.61 2.54 8.45
N MET A 287 4.36 2.68 9.56
CA MET A 287 3.86 2.40 10.90
C MET A 287 2.84 3.43 11.39
N ILE A 288 3.03 4.72 11.08
CA ILE A 288 2.06 5.76 11.41
C ILE A 288 0.74 5.50 10.66
N SER A 289 0.81 5.13 9.38
CA SER A 289 -0.36 4.76 8.59
C SER A 289 -1.12 3.61 9.23
N LEU A 290 -0.43 2.52 9.59
CA LEU A 290 -1.05 1.39 10.28
C LEU A 290 -1.68 1.81 11.61
N PHE A 291 -0.98 2.62 12.40
CA PHE A 291 -1.44 3.06 13.72
C PHE A 291 -2.71 3.93 13.62
N ILE A 292 -2.77 4.87 12.66
CA ILE A 292 -3.98 5.66 12.39
C ILE A 292 -5.14 4.74 12.03
N ASN A 293 -4.93 3.80 11.10
CA ASN A 293 -5.97 2.88 10.65
C ASN A 293 -6.44 1.92 11.77
N ILE A 294 -5.54 1.45 12.63
CA ILE A 294 -5.91 0.63 13.82
C ILE A 294 -6.73 1.46 14.79
N LEU A 295 -6.30 2.67 15.15
CA LEU A 295 -7.05 3.52 16.07
C LEU A 295 -8.43 3.91 15.51
N PHE A 296 -8.51 4.20 14.21
CA PHE A 296 -9.77 4.43 13.52
C PHE A 296 -10.68 3.20 13.59
N SER A 297 -10.14 2.02 13.28
CA SER A 297 -10.88 0.76 13.34
C SER A 297 -11.37 0.45 14.76
N LEU A 298 -10.51 0.60 15.77
CA LEU A 298 -10.89 0.42 17.18
C LEU A 298 -11.97 1.40 17.60
N GLY A 299 -11.88 2.66 17.14
CA GLY A 299 -12.90 3.67 17.40
C GLY A 299 -14.28 3.26 16.89
N LEU A 300 -14.34 2.64 15.71
CA LEU A 300 -15.61 2.11 15.14
C LEU A 300 -16.13 0.89 15.88
N LEU A 301 -15.26 0.03 16.40
CA LEU A 301 -15.66 -1.18 17.11
C LEU A 301 -16.18 -0.92 18.52
N ILE A 302 -15.73 0.18 19.15
CA ILE A 302 -16.09 0.55 20.53
C ILE A 302 -17.28 1.52 20.55
N GLY A 303 -17.41 2.37 19.53
CA GLY A 303 -18.46 3.41 19.42
C GLY A 303 -19.72 2.91 18.78
#